data_d21c98fe791e3c92276b932633293768
#
_entry.id   d21c98fe791e3c92276b932633293768
#
_cell.length_a   1.000
_cell.length_b   1.000
_cell.length_c   1.000
_cell.angle_alpha   90.00
_cell.angle_beta   90.00
_cell.angle_gamma   90.00
#
_symmetry.space_group_name_H-M   'P 1'
#
loop_
_entity.id
_entity.type
_entity.pdbx_description
1 polymer ?
#
loop_
_entity_poly.entity_id
_entity_poly.type
_entity_poly.pdbx_seq_one_letter_code
_entity_poly.pdbx_strand_id
1 'polypeptide(L)'
;MERKKRERLSGKKTQGDWKKRLAESKTATPCIHKKTEREAVLELLCSVFTGGEFLHLALRKLFSEESYFDTRSRAFITRLSRGILERYIQIDYFLSLYSNTPLRKMKPVLLQVLRLSVYQLLFLDKIPPHAAINEGLNYLKKRKLQGLVPFANAILRKIAQDKEQLLQKLEQEHREDAIGAALPEELFAFLKRDYGVEETLRIAKSFLSSDAGFYIRNEAGEGEKVLGNIMEEERFLSGEVSIQDFSSQEVGRIAHLREGSRVLDCCSAPGGKACHMASRLKGSGMVYARDEKSDKLHYIEENRERLHLENMEIEAWDARKPDSRFAKEEDKLDVVLCDAPCSGLGVIGKKADLRLHFSKEGVKSLQSLQREILSTVQSYVKRGGQLIYSTCTLSREENEENRDFILKSFPFRLETEKKFLPGEPGDGFYYASFIRTEETGQQCKV
;
A
#
# COMPACT_ATOMS: atom_id res chain seq x y z
N MET A 1 -27.40 -74.05 21.40
CA MET A 1 -26.92 -75.23 20.65
C MET A 1 -25.94 -74.74 19.60
N GLU A 2 -24.83 -75.18 19.84
CA GLU A 2 -23.62 -75.71 19.15
C GLU A 2 -22.83 -74.62 18.39
N ARG A 3 -21.67 -74.24 18.90
CA ARG A 3 -20.31 -74.88 19.11
C ARG A 3 -19.62 -75.27 17.80
N LYS A 4 -18.48 -74.51 17.58
CA LYS A 4 -17.18 -74.94 17.04
C LYS A 4 -17.02 -75.13 15.52
N LYS A 5 -16.11 -74.33 14.89
CA LYS A 5 -14.75 -74.85 14.60
C LYS A 5 -13.78 -73.73 14.28
N ARG A 6 -12.67 -73.72 15.00
CA ARG A 6 -11.41 -73.04 14.69
C ARG A 6 -10.70 -73.82 13.61
N GLU A 7 -10.17 -73.15 12.62
CA GLU A 7 -8.94 -73.62 11.96
C GLU A 7 -7.98 -72.43 11.72
N ARG A 8 -6.77 -72.63 12.20
CA ARG A 8 -5.59 -71.80 12.07
C ARG A 8 -5.04 -71.96 10.65
N LEU A 9 -4.72 -70.79 10.00
CA LEU A 9 -3.69 -70.80 8.98
C LEU A 9 -2.68 -69.70 9.34
N SER A 10 -1.53 -70.17 9.77
CA SER A 10 -0.30 -69.41 10.00
C SER A 10 0.30 -69.05 8.67
N GLY A 11 0.35 -67.69 8.39
CA GLY A 11 1.13 -67.16 7.30
C GLY A 11 2.11 -66.16 7.86
N LYS A 12 3.36 -66.54 8.07
CA LYS A 12 4.48 -65.63 8.36
C LYS A 12 4.65 -64.68 7.20
N LYS A 13 4.13 -63.44 7.31
CA LYS A 13 4.53 -62.33 6.46
C LYS A 13 5.77 -61.69 7.07
N THR A 14 6.87 -61.81 6.36
CA THR A 14 8.21 -61.40 6.72
C THR A 14 8.29 -59.88 6.95
N GLN A 15 8.95 -59.49 8.02
CA GLN A 15 9.26 -58.12 8.44
C GLN A 15 10.10 -57.31 7.42
N GLY A 16 10.35 -57.85 6.23
CA GLY A 16 11.14 -57.22 5.17
C GLY A 16 10.34 -56.32 4.18
N ASP A 17 9.03 -56.60 4.02
CA ASP A 17 8.26 -56.01 2.92
C ASP A 17 7.74 -54.59 3.19
N TRP A 18 7.54 -54.22 4.46
CA TRP A 18 7.13 -52.87 4.82
C TRP A 18 8.31 -51.89 4.81
N LYS A 19 9.54 -52.35 5.12
CA LYS A 19 10.77 -51.51 5.05
C LYS A 19 11.14 -51.20 3.60
N LYS A 20 10.90 -52.09 2.65
CA LYS A 20 11.09 -51.85 1.22
C LYS A 20 10.05 -50.85 0.69
N ARG A 21 8.77 -50.97 1.08
CA ARG A 21 7.72 -50.02 0.71
C ARG A 21 7.91 -48.64 1.34
N LEU A 22 8.49 -48.52 2.53
CA LEU A 22 8.87 -47.24 3.17
C LEU A 22 10.13 -46.65 2.54
N ALA A 23 11.04 -47.44 1.98
CA ALA A 23 12.20 -46.94 1.26
C ALA A 23 11.83 -46.48 -0.16
N GLU A 24 10.89 -47.15 -0.82
CA GLU A 24 10.38 -46.75 -2.15
C GLU A 24 9.43 -45.53 -2.09
N SER A 25 8.79 -45.22 -0.93
CA SER A 25 7.99 -44.00 -0.73
C SER A 25 8.82 -42.79 -0.36
N LYS A 26 10.12 -42.93 -0.10
CA LYS A 26 11.03 -41.81 0.25
C LYS A 26 11.81 -41.22 -0.91
N THR A 27 11.59 -41.65 -2.15
CA THR A 27 12.34 -41.19 -3.33
C THR A 27 11.49 -40.50 -4.40
N ALA A 28 10.28 -40.07 -4.08
CA ALA A 28 9.58 -39.07 -4.90
C ALA A 28 9.45 -37.78 -4.10
N THR A 29 10.53 -37.00 -3.99
CA THR A 29 10.40 -35.57 -3.78
C THR A 29 9.53 -35.09 -4.92
N PRO A 30 8.33 -34.54 -4.66
CA PRO A 30 7.58 -33.91 -5.75
C PRO A 30 8.52 -32.89 -6.36
N CYS A 31 8.77 -33.00 -7.68
CA CYS A 31 9.43 -31.94 -8.44
C CYS A 31 8.57 -30.69 -8.26
N ILE A 32 8.86 -29.91 -7.22
CA ILE A 32 8.27 -28.58 -7.04
C ILE A 32 8.75 -27.80 -8.24
N HIS A 33 7.88 -27.65 -9.23
CA HIS A 33 8.17 -26.89 -10.44
C HIS A 33 8.33 -25.44 -10.00
N LYS A 34 9.58 -25.00 -9.76
CA LYS A 34 9.87 -23.62 -9.39
C LYS A 34 9.31 -22.70 -10.46
N LYS A 35 8.47 -21.77 -10.05
CA LYS A 35 7.93 -20.73 -10.95
C LYS A 35 9.08 -19.82 -11.40
N THR A 36 9.03 -19.36 -12.64
CA THR A 36 9.88 -18.26 -13.07
C THR A 36 9.35 -16.94 -12.51
N GLU A 37 10.18 -15.90 -12.48
CA GLU A 37 9.76 -14.57 -12.00
C GLU A 37 8.55 -14.05 -12.78
N ARG A 38 8.50 -14.27 -14.11
CA ARG A 38 7.38 -13.84 -14.96
C ARG A 38 6.11 -14.63 -14.71
N GLU A 39 6.22 -15.92 -14.40
CA GLU A 39 5.08 -16.74 -13.98
C GLU A 39 4.49 -16.23 -12.66
N ALA A 40 5.35 -15.90 -11.71
CA ALA A 40 4.94 -15.29 -10.45
C ALA A 40 4.24 -13.94 -10.65
N VAL A 41 4.79 -13.07 -11.52
CA VAL A 41 4.17 -11.79 -11.90
C VAL A 41 2.78 -12.00 -12.52
N LEU A 42 2.62 -12.97 -13.43
CA LEU A 42 1.32 -13.23 -14.06
C LEU A 42 0.27 -13.70 -13.05
N GLU A 43 0.65 -14.52 -12.07
CA GLU A 43 -0.25 -14.92 -11.00
C GLU A 43 -0.62 -13.75 -10.08
N LEU A 44 0.35 -12.91 -9.70
CA LEU A 44 0.11 -11.67 -8.96
C LEU A 44 -0.85 -10.73 -9.71
N LEU A 45 -0.64 -10.50 -11.01
CA LEU A 45 -1.51 -9.64 -11.80
C LEU A 45 -2.94 -10.19 -11.90
N CYS A 46 -3.10 -11.51 -12.02
CA CYS A 46 -4.42 -12.13 -11.99
C CYS A 46 -5.11 -11.92 -10.63
N SER A 47 -4.38 -12.08 -9.52
CA SER A 47 -4.92 -11.84 -8.17
C SER A 47 -5.32 -10.38 -7.97
N VAL A 48 -4.47 -9.44 -8.37
CA VAL A 48 -4.73 -8.00 -8.21
C VAL A 48 -5.87 -7.52 -9.13
N PHE A 49 -5.80 -7.78 -10.46
CA PHE A 49 -6.79 -7.25 -11.41
C PHE A 49 -8.14 -7.97 -11.37
N THR A 50 -8.17 -9.24 -10.97
CA THR A 50 -9.41 -10.06 -11.01
C THR A 50 -9.90 -10.39 -9.61
N GLY A 51 -8.97 -10.62 -8.66
CA GLY A 51 -9.28 -10.93 -7.27
C GLY A 51 -9.44 -9.71 -6.37
N GLY A 52 -9.05 -8.51 -6.82
CA GLY A 52 -9.11 -7.29 -6.02
C GLY A 52 -8.13 -7.27 -4.84
N GLU A 53 -7.11 -8.15 -4.85
CA GLU A 53 -6.10 -8.20 -3.81
C GLU A 53 -5.12 -7.02 -3.94
N PHE A 54 -4.68 -6.46 -2.82
CA PHE A 54 -3.66 -5.42 -2.84
C PHE A 54 -2.29 -6.01 -3.18
N LEU A 55 -1.55 -5.35 -4.09
CA LEU A 55 -0.26 -5.83 -4.58
C LEU A 55 0.73 -6.15 -3.46
N HIS A 56 0.82 -5.31 -2.44
CA HIS A 56 1.77 -5.52 -1.33
C HIS A 56 1.43 -6.77 -0.50
N LEU A 57 0.14 -7.12 -0.35
CA LEU A 57 -0.29 -8.34 0.33
C LEU A 57 0.01 -9.57 -0.53
N ALA A 58 -0.30 -9.49 -1.83
CA ALA A 58 0.00 -10.55 -2.78
C ALA A 58 1.51 -10.84 -2.89
N LEU A 59 2.36 -9.79 -2.92
CA LEU A 59 3.83 -9.93 -2.91
C LEU A 59 4.33 -10.56 -1.61
N ARG A 60 3.82 -10.12 -0.45
CA ARG A 60 4.20 -10.70 0.85
C ARG A 60 3.88 -12.19 0.90
N LYS A 61 2.67 -12.56 0.49
CA LYS A 61 2.24 -13.95 0.41
C LYS A 61 3.14 -14.76 -0.52
N LEU A 62 3.37 -14.27 -1.75
CA LEU A 62 4.25 -14.92 -2.71
C LEU A 62 5.64 -15.18 -2.13
N PHE A 63 6.27 -14.17 -1.52
CA PHE A 63 7.65 -14.29 -1.01
C PHE A 63 7.76 -15.11 0.28
N SER A 64 6.67 -15.30 1.02
CA SER A 64 6.62 -16.25 2.13
C SER A 64 6.44 -17.69 1.67
N GLU A 65 5.63 -17.93 0.64
CA GLU A 65 5.38 -19.26 0.09
C GLU A 65 6.53 -19.76 -0.80
N GLU A 66 7.14 -18.86 -1.59
CA GLU A 66 8.17 -19.15 -2.60
C GLU A 66 9.54 -18.59 -2.15
N SER A 67 10.05 -19.14 -1.04
CA SER A 67 11.28 -18.63 -0.40
C SER A 67 12.55 -18.76 -1.25
N TYR A 68 12.53 -19.51 -2.36
CA TYR A 68 13.66 -19.69 -3.28
C TYR A 68 13.96 -18.46 -4.17
N PHE A 69 13.05 -17.48 -4.24
CA PHE A 69 13.38 -16.23 -4.92
C PHE A 69 14.39 -15.43 -4.11
N ASP A 70 15.56 -15.22 -4.69
CA ASP A 70 16.61 -14.37 -4.13
C ASP A 70 16.24 -12.88 -4.18
N THR A 71 17.03 -12.01 -3.56
CA THR A 71 16.80 -10.56 -3.51
C THR A 71 16.64 -9.94 -4.89
N ARG A 72 17.42 -10.39 -5.88
CA ARG A 72 17.36 -9.89 -7.27
C ARG A 72 16.04 -10.28 -7.94
N SER A 73 15.64 -11.53 -7.81
CA SER A 73 14.37 -12.04 -8.34
C SER A 73 13.18 -11.34 -7.69
N ARG A 74 13.20 -11.13 -6.38
CA ARG A 74 12.16 -10.38 -5.65
C ARG A 74 12.06 -8.94 -6.12
N ALA A 75 13.19 -8.25 -6.30
CA ALA A 75 13.22 -6.90 -6.84
C ALA A 75 12.66 -6.84 -8.27
N PHE A 76 12.99 -7.81 -9.12
CA PHE A 76 12.50 -7.88 -10.49
C PHE A 76 10.99 -8.16 -10.56
N ILE A 77 10.47 -9.11 -9.75
CA ILE A 77 9.04 -9.40 -9.63
C ILE A 77 8.29 -8.15 -9.19
N THR A 78 8.78 -7.47 -8.14
CA THR A 78 8.16 -6.24 -7.62
C THR A 78 8.14 -5.14 -8.67
N ARG A 79 9.26 -4.91 -9.37
CA ARG A 79 9.37 -3.91 -10.42
C ARG A 79 8.40 -4.17 -11.58
N LEU A 80 8.32 -5.43 -12.06
CA LEU A 80 7.42 -5.79 -13.16
C LEU A 80 5.96 -5.61 -12.75
N SER A 81 5.57 -6.18 -11.61
CA SER A 81 4.19 -6.11 -11.12
C SER A 81 3.74 -4.67 -10.91
N ARG A 82 4.57 -3.86 -10.24
CA ARG A 82 4.29 -2.45 -9.98
C ARG A 82 4.24 -1.64 -11.28
N GLY A 83 5.25 -1.77 -12.16
CA GLY A 83 5.31 -0.99 -13.39
C GLY A 83 4.16 -1.28 -14.36
N ILE A 84 3.65 -2.53 -14.40
CA ILE A 84 2.45 -2.86 -15.15
C ILE A 84 1.23 -2.15 -14.57
N LEU A 85 1.08 -2.13 -13.24
CA LEU A 85 0.00 -1.40 -12.56
C LEU A 85 0.12 0.11 -12.74
N GLU A 86 1.32 0.65 -12.79
CA GLU A 86 1.55 2.07 -13.05
C GLU A 86 1.10 2.49 -14.44
N ARG A 87 1.22 1.59 -15.43
CA ARG A 87 1.02 1.91 -16.86
C ARG A 87 -0.09 1.13 -17.54
N TYR A 88 -0.93 0.38 -16.81
CA TYR A 88 -1.92 -0.49 -17.45
C TYR A 88 -2.91 0.27 -18.34
N ILE A 89 -3.24 1.53 -18.04
CA ILE A 89 -4.11 2.36 -18.89
C ILE A 89 -3.45 2.59 -20.25
N GLN A 90 -2.16 2.95 -20.28
CA GLN A 90 -1.40 3.14 -21.52
C GLN A 90 -1.20 1.82 -22.27
N ILE A 91 -0.92 0.74 -21.55
CA ILE A 91 -0.78 -0.60 -22.11
C ILE A 91 -2.10 -1.05 -22.75
N ASP A 92 -3.21 -0.86 -22.08
CA ASP A 92 -4.54 -1.22 -22.58
C ASP A 92 -4.93 -0.37 -23.80
N TYR A 93 -4.57 0.92 -23.81
CA TYR A 93 -4.70 1.77 -24.98
C TYR A 93 -3.92 1.16 -26.19
N PHE A 94 -2.64 0.85 -26.04
CA PHE A 94 -1.85 0.24 -27.11
C PHE A 94 -2.43 -1.11 -27.58
N LEU A 95 -2.86 -1.96 -26.65
CA LEU A 95 -3.51 -3.22 -26.99
C LEU A 95 -4.78 -3.01 -27.80
N SER A 96 -5.55 -1.97 -27.50
CA SER A 96 -6.82 -1.66 -28.18
C SER A 96 -6.60 -1.25 -29.65
N LEU A 97 -5.43 -0.67 -29.99
CA LEU A 97 -5.11 -0.30 -31.37
C LEU A 97 -4.88 -1.50 -32.29
N TYR A 98 -4.49 -2.65 -31.73
CA TYR A 98 -4.13 -3.86 -32.51
C TYR A 98 -5.10 -5.03 -32.33
N SER A 99 -6.05 -4.90 -31.42
CA SER A 99 -7.01 -5.97 -31.13
C SER A 99 -8.42 -5.60 -31.57
N ASN A 100 -9.00 -6.42 -32.48
CA ASN A 100 -10.44 -6.31 -32.80
C ASN A 100 -11.34 -6.85 -31.68
N THR A 101 -10.77 -7.57 -30.70
CA THR A 101 -11.52 -8.09 -29.55
C THR A 101 -11.42 -7.08 -28.40
N PRO A 102 -12.55 -6.57 -27.88
CA PRO A 102 -12.53 -5.70 -26.71
C PRO A 102 -11.82 -6.35 -25.52
N LEU A 103 -10.91 -5.64 -24.84
CA LEU A 103 -10.07 -6.18 -23.77
C LEU A 103 -10.90 -6.81 -22.65
N ARG A 104 -12.06 -6.22 -22.31
CA ARG A 104 -13.00 -6.74 -21.31
C ARG A 104 -13.60 -8.12 -21.63
N LYS A 105 -13.54 -8.55 -22.91
CA LYS A 105 -14.01 -9.87 -23.37
C LYS A 105 -12.88 -10.89 -23.43
N MET A 106 -11.63 -10.50 -23.19
CA MET A 106 -10.51 -11.42 -23.18
C MET A 106 -10.49 -12.25 -21.91
N LYS A 107 -9.98 -13.49 -22.00
CA LYS A 107 -9.70 -14.28 -20.80
C LYS A 107 -8.71 -13.54 -19.91
N PRO A 108 -8.92 -13.44 -18.58
CA PRO A 108 -8.05 -12.69 -17.68
C PRO A 108 -6.56 -13.04 -17.84
N VAL A 109 -6.24 -14.33 -17.91
CA VAL A 109 -4.86 -14.80 -18.08
C VAL A 109 -4.24 -14.29 -19.39
N LEU A 110 -4.99 -14.27 -20.50
CA LEU A 110 -4.51 -13.74 -21.78
C LEU A 110 -4.19 -12.25 -21.65
N LEU A 111 -5.11 -11.48 -21.04
CA LEU A 111 -4.92 -10.04 -20.89
C LEU A 111 -3.68 -9.73 -20.03
N GLN A 112 -3.46 -10.47 -18.93
CA GLN A 112 -2.26 -10.25 -18.12
C GLN A 112 -0.97 -10.63 -18.86
N VAL A 113 -0.98 -11.68 -19.70
CA VAL A 113 0.15 -12.03 -20.56
C VAL A 113 0.45 -10.91 -21.56
N LEU A 114 -0.59 -10.36 -22.19
CA LEU A 114 -0.43 -9.24 -23.12
C LEU A 114 0.12 -8.00 -22.39
N ARG A 115 -0.43 -7.64 -21.22
CA ARG A 115 0.04 -6.51 -20.41
C ARG A 115 1.50 -6.66 -20.00
N LEU A 116 1.89 -7.84 -19.49
CA LEU A 116 3.27 -8.13 -19.11
C LEU A 116 4.23 -8.00 -20.30
N SER A 117 3.86 -8.56 -21.46
CA SER A 117 4.71 -8.50 -22.65
C SER A 117 4.83 -7.08 -23.19
N VAL A 118 3.71 -6.34 -23.30
CA VAL A 118 3.72 -4.94 -23.78
C VAL A 118 4.53 -4.04 -22.85
N TYR A 119 4.39 -4.20 -21.52
CA TYR A 119 5.20 -3.44 -20.57
C TYR A 119 6.69 -3.66 -20.79
N GLN A 120 7.11 -4.92 -20.98
CA GLN A 120 8.51 -5.24 -21.25
C GLN A 120 9.00 -4.69 -22.60
N LEU A 121 8.15 -4.72 -23.64
CA LEU A 121 8.49 -4.25 -24.98
C LEU A 121 8.65 -2.72 -25.04
N LEU A 122 7.77 -1.99 -24.41
CA LEU A 122 7.69 -0.53 -24.54
C LEU A 122 8.42 0.24 -23.45
N PHE A 123 8.53 -0.31 -22.24
CA PHE A 123 9.01 0.43 -21.05
C PHE A 123 10.26 -0.17 -20.39
N LEU A 124 10.81 -1.28 -20.94
CA LEU A 124 12.04 -1.90 -20.43
C LEU A 124 13.07 -2.12 -21.56
N ASP A 125 14.02 -1.21 -21.67
CA ASP A 125 14.99 -1.24 -22.79
C ASP A 125 15.98 -2.41 -22.72
N LYS A 126 16.22 -2.98 -21.54
CA LYS A 126 17.19 -4.07 -21.35
C LYS A 126 16.64 -5.46 -21.66
N ILE A 127 15.35 -5.58 -22.02
CA ILE A 127 14.73 -6.88 -22.32
C ILE A 127 14.60 -7.04 -23.84
N PRO A 128 15.23 -8.06 -24.42
CA PRO A 128 15.09 -8.31 -25.85
C PRO A 128 13.63 -8.62 -26.23
N PRO A 129 13.10 -8.08 -27.35
CA PRO A 129 11.70 -8.26 -27.75
C PRO A 129 11.28 -9.73 -27.86
N HIS A 130 12.15 -10.60 -28.37
CA HIS A 130 11.84 -12.03 -28.49
C HIS A 130 11.65 -12.70 -27.12
N ALA A 131 12.40 -12.28 -26.09
CA ALA A 131 12.27 -12.81 -24.74
C ALA A 131 10.94 -12.35 -24.10
N ALA A 132 10.60 -11.05 -24.23
CA ALA A 132 9.33 -10.50 -23.71
C ALA A 132 8.11 -11.21 -24.32
N ILE A 133 8.16 -11.58 -25.61
CA ILE A 133 7.06 -12.26 -26.30
C ILE A 133 7.02 -13.75 -25.94
N ASN A 134 8.15 -14.46 -26.07
CA ASN A 134 8.16 -15.93 -25.93
C ASN A 134 7.79 -16.40 -24.51
N GLU A 135 8.23 -15.71 -23.48
CA GLU A 135 7.91 -16.05 -22.08
C GLU A 135 6.39 -16.03 -21.83
N GLY A 136 5.71 -14.96 -22.29
CA GLY A 136 4.25 -14.86 -22.17
C GLY A 136 3.51 -15.95 -22.95
N LEU A 137 3.97 -16.23 -24.19
CA LEU A 137 3.37 -17.28 -25.03
C LEU A 137 3.58 -18.69 -24.45
N ASN A 138 4.75 -18.95 -23.85
CA ASN A 138 5.01 -20.21 -23.15
C ASN A 138 4.12 -20.40 -21.93
N TYR A 139 3.83 -19.33 -21.19
CA TYR A 139 2.87 -19.40 -20.08
C TYR A 139 1.48 -19.75 -20.56
N LEU A 140 0.99 -19.20 -21.67
CA LEU A 140 -0.30 -19.59 -22.27
C LEU A 140 -0.33 -21.08 -22.61
N LYS A 141 0.75 -21.63 -23.16
CA LYS A 141 0.86 -23.07 -23.46
C LYS A 141 0.79 -23.91 -22.19
N LYS A 142 1.54 -23.55 -21.14
CA LYS A 142 1.51 -24.21 -19.82
C LYS A 142 0.11 -24.20 -19.21
N ARG A 143 -0.65 -23.12 -19.40
CA ARG A 143 -2.03 -22.97 -18.91
C ARG A 143 -3.09 -23.60 -19.83
N LYS A 144 -2.66 -24.44 -20.79
CA LYS A 144 -3.53 -25.14 -21.77
C LYS A 144 -4.38 -24.17 -22.63
N LEU A 145 -3.80 -23.01 -22.98
CA LEU A 145 -4.45 -21.98 -23.80
C LEU A 145 -3.76 -21.84 -25.17
N GLN A 146 -3.28 -22.95 -25.77
CA GLN A 146 -2.55 -22.97 -27.04
C GLN A 146 -3.28 -22.29 -28.18
N GLY A 147 -4.62 -22.37 -28.23
CA GLY A 147 -5.43 -21.72 -29.26
C GLY A 147 -5.34 -20.18 -29.25
N LEU A 148 -4.90 -19.57 -28.13
CA LEU A 148 -4.73 -18.11 -28.02
C LEU A 148 -3.33 -17.62 -28.39
N VAL A 149 -2.37 -18.54 -28.55
CA VAL A 149 -0.97 -18.21 -28.85
C VAL A 149 -0.80 -17.47 -30.18
N PRO A 150 -1.43 -17.89 -31.30
CA PRO A 150 -1.32 -17.15 -32.57
C PRO A 150 -1.83 -15.72 -32.47
N PHE A 151 -2.97 -15.54 -31.80
CA PHE A 151 -3.57 -14.21 -31.57
C PHE A 151 -2.66 -13.30 -30.75
N ALA A 152 -2.16 -13.77 -29.60
CA ALA A 152 -1.25 -13.00 -28.77
C ALA A 152 0.06 -12.66 -29.49
N ASN A 153 0.65 -13.63 -30.21
CA ASN A 153 1.88 -13.42 -30.96
C ASN A 153 1.73 -12.36 -32.07
N ALA A 154 0.61 -12.37 -32.80
CA ALA A 154 0.34 -11.40 -33.86
C ALA A 154 0.29 -9.96 -33.31
N ILE A 155 -0.42 -9.74 -32.20
CA ILE A 155 -0.53 -8.43 -31.54
C ILE A 155 0.86 -7.99 -31.04
N LEU A 156 1.54 -8.84 -30.28
CA LEU A 156 2.80 -8.49 -29.63
C LEU A 156 3.91 -8.18 -30.64
N ARG A 157 3.98 -8.90 -31.78
CA ARG A 157 4.93 -8.61 -32.83
C ARG A 157 4.69 -7.25 -33.49
N LYS A 158 3.44 -6.90 -33.76
CA LYS A 158 3.10 -5.58 -34.32
C LYS A 158 3.47 -4.46 -33.34
N ILE A 159 3.12 -4.59 -32.06
CA ILE A 159 3.49 -3.61 -31.03
C ILE A 159 5.02 -3.47 -30.94
N ALA A 160 5.77 -4.58 -31.03
CA ALA A 160 7.24 -4.52 -31.01
C ALA A 160 7.83 -3.80 -32.23
N GLN A 161 7.21 -3.95 -33.40
CA GLN A 161 7.63 -3.25 -34.64
C GLN A 161 7.32 -1.74 -34.56
N ASP A 162 6.17 -1.38 -34.01
CA ASP A 162 5.66 -0.01 -34.05
C ASP A 162 6.01 0.78 -32.78
N LYS A 163 6.95 0.28 -31.93
CA LYS A 163 7.31 0.83 -30.61
C LYS A 163 7.45 2.36 -30.62
N GLU A 164 8.32 2.89 -31.50
CA GLU A 164 8.61 4.32 -31.55
C GLU A 164 7.38 5.15 -31.93
N GLN A 165 6.61 4.66 -32.92
CA GLN A 165 5.38 5.34 -33.36
C GLN A 165 4.32 5.35 -32.26
N LEU A 166 4.18 4.27 -31.50
CA LEU A 166 3.23 4.18 -30.40
C LEU A 166 3.57 5.14 -29.26
N LEU A 167 4.85 5.26 -28.90
CA LEU A 167 5.29 6.18 -27.87
C LEU A 167 5.11 7.64 -28.31
N GLN A 168 5.45 7.98 -29.57
CA GLN A 168 5.21 9.31 -30.15
C GLN A 168 3.72 9.63 -30.18
N LYS A 169 2.89 8.68 -30.59
CA LYS A 169 1.43 8.84 -30.62
C LYS A 169 0.86 9.13 -29.23
N LEU A 170 1.32 8.40 -28.21
CA LEU A 170 0.94 8.66 -26.82
C LEU A 170 1.25 10.11 -26.39
N GLU A 171 2.46 10.58 -26.71
CA GLU A 171 2.90 11.93 -26.34
C GLU A 171 2.16 13.05 -27.10
N GLN A 172 1.77 12.78 -28.35
CA GLN A 172 1.11 13.78 -29.19
C GLN A 172 -0.41 13.85 -28.98
N GLU A 173 -1.07 12.69 -28.94
CA GLU A 173 -2.53 12.60 -28.91
C GLU A 173 -3.12 12.60 -27.50
N HIS A 174 -2.35 12.13 -26.48
CA HIS A 174 -2.79 11.93 -25.10
C HIS A 174 -2.04 12.82 -24.09
N ARG A 175 -1.59 13.98 -24.52
CA ARG A 175 -0.77 14.86 -23.68
C ARG A 175 -1.47 15.36 -22.44
N GLU A 176 -2.79 15.57 -22.50
CA GLU A 176 -3.58 16.28 -21.45
C GLU A 176 -4.80 15.48 -20.97
N ASP A 177 -4.76 14.16 -21.10
CA ASP A 177 -5.87 13.28 -20.71
C ASP A 177 -5.45 12.14 -19.76
N ALA A 178 -6.43 11.32 -19.39
CA ALA A 178 -6.26 10.21 -18.49
C ALA A 178 -5.28 9.14 -19.01
N ILE A 179 -5.22 8.91 -20.34
CA ILE A 179 -4.32 7.93 -20.94
C ILE A 179 -2.88 8.40 -20.82
N GLY A 180 -2.59 9.65 -21.17
CA GLY A 180 -1.26 10.22 -21.01
C GLY A 180 -0.83 10.28 -19.55
N ALA A 181 -1.75 10.62 -18.66
CA ALA A 181 -1.56 10.59 -17.22
C ALA A 181 -1.38 9.17 -16.63
N ALA A 182 -1.65 8.11 -17.40
CA ALA A 182 -1.69 6.70 -16.94
C ALA A 182 -2.64 6.49 -15.74
N LEU A 183 -3.74 7.24 -15.69
CA LEU A 183 -4.75 7.17 -14.63
C LEU A 183 -6.10 6.68 -15.20
N PRO A 184 -6.91 5.96 -14.41
CA PRO A 184 -8.30 5.74 -14.75
C PRO A 184 -9.03 7.06 -14.99
N GLU A 185 -9.95 7.09 -15.96
CA GLU A 185 -10.69 8.30 -16.33
C GLU A 185 -11.38 8.97 -15.14
N GLU A 186 -12.01 8.17 -14.28
CA GLU A 186 -12.71 8.68 -13.10
C GLU A 186 -11.75 9.33 -12.10
N LEU A 187 -10.56 8.73 -11.87
CA LEU A 187 -9.54 9.29 -10.99
C LEU A 187 -8.91 10.56 -11.58
N PHE A 188 -8.62 10.55 -12.89
CA PHE A 188 -8.12 11.74 -13.59
C PHE A 188 -9.10 12.90 -13.49
N ALA A 189 -10.39 12.66 -13.79
CA ALA A 189 -11.44 13.68 -13.67
C ALA A 189 -11.62 14.18 -12.23
N PHE A 190 -11.47 13.29 -11.23
CA PHE A 190 -11.52 13.64 -9.82
C PHE A 190 -10.39 14.60 -9.42
N LEU A 191 -9.14 14.26 -9.76
CA LEU A 191 -7.99 15.12 -9.47
C LEU A 191 -8.07 16.44 -10.27
N LYS A 192 -8.46 16.38 -11.55
CA LYS A 192 -8.61 17.56 -12.40
C LYS A 192 -9.62 18.58 -11.87
N ARG A 193 -10.70 18.13 -11.23
CA ARG A 193 -11.67 19.02 -10.58
C ARG A 193 -11.03 19.90 -9.52
N ASP A 194 -10.12 19.33 -8.71
CA ASP A 194 -9.55 20.00 -7.54
C ASP A 194 -8.23 20.74 -7.85
N TYR A 195 -7.46 20.24 -8.83
CA TYR A 195 -6.09 20.72 -9.12
C TYR A 195 -5.95 21.35 -10.51
N GLY A 196 -6.94 21.24 -11.39
CA GLY A 196 -6.80 21.63 -12.80
C GLY A 196 -5.99 20.61 -13.62
N VAL A 197 -5.88 20.84 -14.94
CA VAL A 197 -5.24 19.86 -15.84
C VAL A 197 -3.73 19.78 -15.60
N GLU A 198 -3.05 20.92 -15.61
CA GLU A 198 -1.59 21.02 -15.52
C GLU A 198 -1.04 20.37 -14.25
N GLU A 199 -1.60 20.72 -13.09
CA GLU A 199 -1.18 20.16 -11.81
C GLU A 199 -1.52 18.67 -11.69
N THR A 200 -2.67 18.24 -12.23
CA THR A 200 -3.03 16.80 -12.27
C THR A 200 -2.01 16.01 -13.08
N LEU A 201 -1.54 16.54 -14.20
CA LEU A 201 -0.49 15.89 -15.01
C LEU A 201 0.85 15.85 -14.28
N ARG A 202 1.20 16.94 -13.55
CA ARG A 202 2.41 16.96 -12.72
C ARG A 202 2.36 15.88 -11.62
N ILE A 203 1.23 15.78 -10.92
CA ILE A 203 0.96 14.75 -9.91
C ILE A 203 1.06 13.35 -10.55
N ALA A 204 0.39 13.12 -11.67
CA ALA A 204 0.41 11.83 -12.36
C ALA A 204 1.81 11.42 -12.82
N LYS A 205 2.61 12.38 -13.31
CA LYS A 205 4.00 12.15 -13.69
C LYS A 205 4.85 11.70 -12.50
N SER A 206 4.63 12.27 -11.31
CA SER A 206 5.34 11.86 -10.09
C SER A 206 5.03 10.43 -9.68
N PHE A 207 3.82 9.94 -9.95
CA PHE A 207 3.43 8.54 -9.70
C PHE A 207 4.13 7.52 -10.60
N LEU A 208 4.71 7.96 -11.72
CA LEU A 208 5.44 7.13 -12.68
C LEU A 208 6.96 7.21 -12.50
N SER A 209 7.44 8.12 -11.65
CA SER A 209 8.86 8.28 -11.42
C SER A 209 9.38 7.14 -10.54
N SER A 210 10.37 6.42 -11.08
CA SER A 210 10.96 5.23 -10.45
C SER A 210 11.97 5.53 -9.33
N ASP A 211 12.19 6.80 -8.99
CA ASP A 211 13.13 7.22 -7.94
C ASP A 211 12.58 6.93 -6.54
N ALA A 212 12.34 5.66 -6.30
CA ALA A 212 11.87 5.16 -5.02
C ALA A 212 13.02 5.07 -4.02
N GLY A 213 13.54 6.21 -3.57
CA GLY A 213 14.27 6.30 -2.33
C GLY A 213 13.29 6.23 -1.16
N PHE A 214 13.80 5.79 -0.01
CA PHE A 214 13.08 5.90 1.25
C PHE A 214 13.50 7.17 1.97
N TYR A 215 12.58 7.77 2.70
CA TYR A 215 12.94 8.76 3.68
C TYR A 215 13.09 8.06 5.02
N ILE A 216 14.17 8.38 5.71
CA ILE A 216 14.43 7.94 7.08
C ILE A 216 14.43 9.15 8.00
N ARG A 217 14.19 8.91 9.26
CA ARG A 217 14.24 9.89 10.35
C ARG A 217 15.16 9.35 11.43
N ASN A 218 16.12 10.16 11.87
CA ASN A 218 16.98 9.84 13.03
C ASN A 218 16.26 10.21 14.37
N GLU A 219 16.90 9.93 15.49
CA GLU A 219 16.38 10.27 16.82
C GLU A 219 16.18 11.77 17.03
N ALA A 220 16.98 12.62 16.41
CA ALA A 220 16.84 14.07 16.47
C ALA A 220 15.63 14.59 15.68
N GLY A 221 14.95 13.72 14.92
CA GLY A 221 13.82 14.08 14.09
C GLY A 221 14.21 14.64 12.71
N GLU A 222 15.50 14.53 12.33
CA GLU A 222 15.98 14.94 11.02
C GLU A 222 15.70 13.89 9.97
N GLY A 223 15.21 14.32 8.80
CA GLY A 223 14.87 13.46 7.68
C GLY A 223 15.98 13.42 6.62
N GLU A 224 16.29 12.23 6.16
CA GLU A 224 17.26 11.97 5.09
C GLU A 224 16.65 11.08 4.02
N LYS A 225 16.97 11.32 2.73
CA LYS A 225 16.58 10.41 1.63
C LYS A 225 17.69 9.41 1.39
N VAL A 226 17.36 8.11 1.48
CA VAL A 226 18.29 7.00 1.22
C VAL A 226 17.83 6.17 0.02
N LEU A 227 18.82 5.65 -0.72
CA LEU A 227 18.63 4.72 -1.84
C LEU A 227 19.10 3.34 -1.40
N GLY A 228 18.38 2.30 -1.78
CA GLY A 228 18.75 0.92 -1.50
C GLY A 228 17.88 0.23 -0.45
N ASN A 229 18.34 -0.90 0.09
CA ASN A 229 17.61 -1.69 1.08
C ASN A 229 18.01 -1.28 2.51
N ILE A 230 17.42 -0.22 3.00
CA ILE A 230 17.66 0.30 4.36
C ILE A 230 17.34 -0.72 5.46
N MET A 231 16.45 -1.68 5.21
CA MET A 231 16.04 -2.66 6.23
C MET A 231 17.15 -3.63 6.63
N GLU A 232 18.22 -3.73 5.84
CA GLU A 232 19.40 -4.53 6.12
C GLU A 232 20.56 -3.70 6.68
N GLU A 233 20.41 -2.38 6.76
CA GLU A 233 21.44 -1.49 7.31
C GLU A 233 21.47 -1.55 8.84
N GLU A 234 22.69 -1.47 9.41
CA GLU A 234 22.93 -1.51 10.85
C GLU A 234 22.18 -0.39 11.60
N ARG A 235 22.15 0.83 11.04
CA ARG A 235 21.43 1.97 11.61
C ARG A 235 19.93 1.72 11.76
N PHE A 236 19.31 0.98 10.83
CA PHE A 236 17.90 0.62 10.93
C PHE A 236 17.70 -0.51 11.94
N LEU A 237 18.53 -1.54 11.89
CA LEU A 237 18.43 -2.70 12.78
C LEU A 237 18.68 -2.33 14.25
N SER A 238 19.60 -1.40 14.51
CA SER A 238 19.90 -0.89 15.85
C SER A 238 18.84 0.08 16.42
N GLY A 239 17.90 0.54 15.60
CA GLY A 239 16.90 1.52 16.02
C GLY A 239 17.37 2.99 15.93
N GLU A 240 18.57 3.26 15.44
CA GLU A 240 19.07 4.64 15.25
C GLU A 240 18.21 5.44 14.27
N VAL A 241 17.64 4.78 13.26
CA VAL A 241 16.76 5.41 12.28
C VAL A 241 15.45 4.68 12.09
N SER A 242 14.43 5.43 11.68
CA SER A 242 13.10 4.92 11.29
C SER A 242 12.80 5.26 9.84
N ILE A 243 12.17 4.32 9.11
CA ILE A 243 11.60 4.62 7.80
C ILE A 243 10.30 5.39 8.03
N GLN A 244 10.27 6.63 7.55
CA GLN A 244 9.09 7.49 7.61
C GLN A 244 9.14 8.48 6.46
N ASP A 245 8.07 8.57 5.68
CA ASP A 245 7.98 9.55 4.59
C ASP A 245 8.20 10.97 5.09
N PHE A 246 8.87 11.81 4.29
CA PHE A 246 9.24 13.18 4.65
C PHE A 246 8.03 13.99 5.12
N SER A 247 6.94 13.97 4.35
CA SER A 247 5.72 14.71 4.69
C SER A 247 5.05 14.19 5.97
N SER A 248 5.10 12.86 6.20
CA SER A 248 4.58 12.21 7.39
C SER A 248 5.38 12.54 8.66
N GLN A 249 6.67 12.88 8.54
CA GLN A 249 7.50 13.31 9.67
C GLN A 249 7.02 14.64 10.27
N GLU A 250 6.41 15.51 9.46
CA GLU A 250 5.91 16.81 9.91
C GLU A 250 4.91 16.70 11.06
N VAL A 251 4.05 15.66 11.06
CA VAL A 251 3.10 15.41 12.16
C VAL A 251 3.79 15.33 13.52
N GLY A 252 4.87 14.58 13.59
CA GLY A 252 5.65 14.52 14.83
C GLY A 252 6.35 15.83 15.16
N ARG A 253 6.77 16.63 14.16
CA ARG A 253 7.44 17.92 14.38
C ARG A 253 6.51 18.99 14.93
N ILE A 254 5.27 19.05 14.42
CA ILE A 254 4.27 20.05 14.86
C ILE A 254 3.56 19.69 16.16
N ALA A 255 3.71 18.46 16.66
CA ALA A 255 3.12 18.03 17.91
C ALA A 255 3.71 18.82 19.09
N HIS A 256 2.83 19.44 19.91
CA HIS A 256 3.19 20.24 21.09
C HIS A 256 3.54 19.34 22.28
N LEU A 257 4.68 18.67 22.19
CA LEU A 257 5.16 17.76 23.21
C LEU A 257 6.00 18.49 24.26
N ARG A 258 5.65 18.26 25.52
CA ARG A 258 6.38 18.71 26.72
C ARG A 258 6.73 17.50 27.57
N GLU A 259 7.63 17.64 28.50
CA GLU A 259 7.90 16.61 29.50
C GLU A 259 6.61 16.19 30.21
N GLY A 260 6.37 14.89 30.31
CA GLY A 260 5.16 14.33 30.90
C GLY A 260 3.91 14.34 30.02
N SER A 261 3.97 14.82 28.76
CA SER A 261 2.79 14.86 27.87
C SER A 261 2.16 13.49 27.67
N ARG A 262 0.83 13.47 27.64
CA ARG A 262 0.01 12.30 27.29
C ARG A 262 -0.54 12.46 25.89
N VAL A 263 -0.27 11.50 25.04
CA VAL A 263 -0.55 11.53 23.59
C VAL A 263 -1.39 10.32 23.19
N LEU A 264 -2.38 10.51 22.33
CA LEU A 264 -3.09 9.42 21.66
C LEU A 264 -2.83 9.49 20.16
N ASP A 265 -2.43 8.38 19.57
CA ASP A 265 -2.51 8.13 18.13
C ASP A 265 -3.61 7.08 17.89
N CYS A 266 -4.77 7.54 17.38
CA CYS A 266 -5.98 6.71 17.37
C CYS A 266 -6.10 5.79 16.14
N CYS A 267 -5.20 5.91 15.13
CA CYS A 267 -5.14 5.06 13.94
C CYS A 267 -3.67 4.79 13.61
N SER A 268 -2.95 4.16 14.56
CA SER A 268 -1.50 4.23 14.66
C SER A 268 -0.73 3.34 13.69
N ALA A 269 -1.29 2.19 13.28
CA ALA A 269 -0.52 1.21 12.51
C ALA A 269 0.01 1.74 11.17
N PRO A 270 1.30 1.55 10.87
CA PRO A 270 2.30 0.67 11.51
C PRO A 270 3.12 1.30 12.66
N GLY A 271 2.73 2.46 13.20
CA GLY A 271 3.34 3.04 14.38
C GLY A 271 4.34 4.16 14.14
N GLY A 272 4.64 4.52 12.89
CA GLY A 272 5.70 5.50 12.58
C GLY A 272 5.51 6.88 13.22
N LYS A 273 4.27 7.39 13.31
CA LYS A 273 3.96 8.68 13.95
C LYS A 273 3.94 8.58 15.48
N ALA A 274 3.34 7.52 16.02
CA ALA A 274 3.33 7.24 17.45
C ALA A 274 4.76 7.09 18.00
N CYS A 275 5.60 6.27 17.36
CA CYS A 275 7.00 6.11 17.72
C CYS A 275 7.79 7.42 17.60
N HIS A 276 7.49 8.27 16.60
CA HIS A 276 8.12 9.59 16.48
C HIS A 276 7.80 10.47 17.70
N MET A 277 6.52 10.51 18.11
CA MET A 277 6.13 11.29 19.29
C MET A 277 6.72 10.71 20.58
N ALA A 278 6.76 9.38 20.72
CA ALA A 278 7.35 8.71 21.88
C ALA A 278 8.87 8.98 21.99
N SER A 279 9.62 8.95 20.88
CA SER A 279 11.05 9.30 20.87
C SER A 279 11.28 10.73 21.34
N ARG A 280 10.45 11.68 20.88
CA ARG A 280 10.55 13.10 21.26
C ARG A 280 10.28 13.36 22.76
N LEU A 281 9.49 12.51 23.40
CA LEU A 281 9.22 12.58 24.84
C LEU A 281 10.40 12.05 25.69
N LYS A 282 11.39 11.38 25.09
CA LYS A 282 12.61 10.89 25.76
C LYS A 282 12.33 10.12 27.05
N GLY A 283 11.32 9.22 27.01
CA GLY A 283 10.90 8.41 28.15
C GLY A 283 10.01 9.12 29.15
N SER A 284 9.76 10.45 29.02
CA SER A 284 8.77 11.17 29.82
C SER A 284 7.39 11.08 29.20
N GLY A 285 6.33 11.09 30.01
CA GLY A 285 4.96 11.02 29.52
C GLY A 285 4.56 9.66 28.96
N MET A 286 3.48 9.62 28.15
CA MET A 286 2.91 8.37 27.63
C MET A 286 2.29 8.57 26.26
N VAL A 287 2.55 7.65 25.32
CA VAL A 287 1.89 7.57 24.00
C VAL A 287 0.98 6.34 23.95
N TYR A 288 -0.32 6.58 23.80
CA TYR A 288 -1.32 5.54 23.56
C TYR A 288 -1.43 5.34 22.05
N ALA A 289 -0.91 4.21 21.54
CA ALA A 289 -0.92 3.86 20.14
C ALA A 289 -2.02 2.84 19.87
N ARG A 290 -3.07 3.21 19.12
CA ARG A 290 -4.24 2.39 18.88
C ARG A 290 -4.50 2.14 17.41
N ASP A 291 -5.01 0.95 17.09
CA ASP A 291 -5.57 0.63 15.77
C ASP A 291 -6.77 -0.30 15.94
N GLU A 292 -7.78 -0.18 15.08
CA GLU A 292 -8.96 -1.04 15.10
C GLU A 292 -8.60 -2.52 14.87
N LYS A 293 -7.59 -2.77 14.02
CA LYS A 293 -7.18 -4.11 13.58
C LYS A 293 -6.07 -4.67 14.45
N SER A 294 -6.43 -5.62 15.32
CA SER A 294 -5.47 -6.29 16.21
C SER A 294 -4.31 -6.98 15.48
N ASP A 295 -4.56 -7.47 14.25
CA ASP A 295 -3.55 -8.09 13.39
C ASP A 295 -2.48 -7.12 12.89
N LYS A 296 -2.67 -5.81 13.07
CA LYS A 296 -1.67 -4.80 12.71
C LYS A 296 -0.82 -4.32 13.91
N LEU A 297 -1.21 -4.63 15.12
CA LEU A 297 -0.52 -4.12 16.31
C LEU A 297 0.91 -4.61 16.42
N HIS A 298 1.20 -5.81 15.91
CA HIS A 298 2.55 -6.36 15.91
C HIS A 298 3.55 -5.45 15.16
N TYR A 299 3.13 -4.68 14.14
CA TYR A 299 4.01 -3.72 13.47
C TYR A 299 4.40 -2.54 14.36
N ILE A 300 3.46 -2.10 15.22
CA ILE A 300 3.73 -1.04 16.20
C ILE A 300 4.70 -1.57 17.25
N GLU A 301 4.45 -2.81 17.71
CA GLU A 301 5.28 -3.48 18.70
C GLU A 301 6.72 -3.70 18.20
N GLU A 302 6.89 -4.24 16.98
CA GLU A 302 8.20 -4.40 16.34
C GLU A 302 8.97 -3.06 16.25
N ASN A 303 8.28 -1.96 15.91
CA ASN A 303 8.90 -0.64 15.86
C ASN A 303 9.22 -0.11 17.26
N ARG A 304 8.35 -0.29 18.25
CA ARG A 304 8.57 0.08 19.63
C ARG A 304 9.82 -0.59 20.20
N GLU A 305 9.91 -1.92 20.05
CA GLU A 305 11.04 -2.73 20.51
C GLU A 305 12.35 -2.31 19.84
N ARG A 306 12.34 -2.21 18.49
CA ARG A 306 13.50 -1.83 17.70
C ARG A 306 14.04 -0.45 18.05
N LEU A 307 13.14 0.50 18.38
CA LEU A 307 13.48 1.88 18.76
C LEU A 307 13.67 2.05 20.27
N HIS A 308 13.61 0.97 21.05
CA HIS A 308 13.79 0.96 22.51
C HIS A 308 12.86 1.94 23.25
N LEU A 309 11.59 2.03 22.83
CA LEU A 309 10.63 2.96 23.41
C LEU A 309 9.83 2.29 24.54
N GLU A 310 9.99 2.79 25.78
CA GLU A 310 9.31 2.25 26.96
C GLU A 310 8.02 3.03 27.33
N ASN A 311 7.84 4.22 26.77
CA ASN A 311 6.73 5.13 27.06
C ASN A 311 5.57 5.00 26.06
N MET A 312 5.24 3.77 25.65
CA MET A 312 4.13 3.47 24.75
C MET A 312 3.23 2.37 25.27
N GLU A 313 1.92 2.61 25.21
CA GLU A 313 0.87 1.61 25.41
C GLU A 313 0.20 1.29 24.09
N ILE A 314 0.18 0.01 23.69
CA ILE A 314 -0.33 -0.44 22.39
C ILE A 314 -1.59 -1.25 22.59
N GLU A 315 -2.68 -0.87 21.94
CA GLU A 315 -4.00 -1.41 22.19
C GLU A 315 -4.86 -1.50 20.92
N ALA A 316 -5.61 -2.61 20.77
CA ALA A 316 -6.66 -2.71 19.76
C ALA A 316 -7.89 -1.92 20.21
N TRP A 317 -8.24 -0.87 19.46
CA TRP A 317 -9.39 -0.03 19.81
C TRP A 317 -10.04 0.57 18.57
N ASP A 318 -11.35 0.46 18.49
CA ASP A 318 -12.14 1.18 17.49
C ASP A 318 -12.30 2.64 17.91
N ALA A 319 -11.65 3.54 17.19
CA ALA A 319 -11.62 4.97 17.51
C ALA A 319 -13.00 5.67 17.48
N ARG A 320 -14.03 5.00 16.93
CA ARG A 320 -15.44 5.46 16.99
C ARG A 320 -16.07 5.20 18.35
N LYS A 321 -15.50 4.32 19.17
CA LYS A 321 -16.04 3.96 20.49
C LYS A 321 -15.45 4.87 21.56
N PRO A 322 -16.31 5.49 22.41
CA PRO A 322 -15.85 6.29 23.53
C PRO A 322 -15.01 5.48 24.52
N ASP A 323 -13.96 6.10 25.04
CA ASP A 323 -13.15 5.54 26.13
C ASP A 323 -13.32 6.36 27.43
N SER A 324 -13.82 5.70 28.44
CA SER A 324 -14.05 6.32 29.77
C SER A 324 -12.76 6.77 30.47
N ARG A 325 -11.59 6.23 30.11
CA ARG A 325 -10.26 6.65 30.63
C ARG A 325 -9.94 8.12 30.34
N PHE A 326 -10.54 8.70 29.30
CA PHE A 326 -10.32 10.10 28.90
C PHE A 326 -11.59 10.97 29.04
N ALA A 327 -12.57 10.52 29.81
CA ALA A 327 -13.85 11.22 29.97
C ALA A 327 -13.75 12.46 30.86
N LYS A 328 -12.99 12.37 31.96
CA LYS A 328 -12.82 13.48 32.90
C LYS A 328 -11.76 14.47 32.42
N GLU A 329 -11.89 15.73 32.79
CA GLU A 329 -10.98 16.79 32.35
C GLU A 329 -9.52 16.54 32.79
N GLU A 330 -9.32 16.05 34.02
CA GLU A 330 -8.00 15.69 34.56
C GLU A 330 -7.31 14.52 33.79
N ASP A 331 -8.12 13.67 33.16
CA ASP A 331 -7.62 12.49 32.41
C ASP A 331 -7.39 12.75 30.93
N LYS A 332 -7.75 13.94 30.45
CA LYS A 332 -7.61 14.30 29.04
C LYS A 332 -6.15 14.45 28.59
N LEU A 333 -5.98 14.45 27.29
CA LEU A 333 -4.70 14.32 26.61
C LEU A 333 -4.17 15.67 26.14
N ASP A 334 -2.83 15.82 26.14
CA ASP A 334 -2.14 16.99 25.61
C ASP A 334 -2.24 17.06 24.09
N VAL A 335 -2.07 15.92 23.44
CA VAL A 335 -2.12 15.78 21.97
C VAL A 335 -2.96 14.57 21.60
N VAL A 336 -3.88 14.74 20.67
CA VAL A 336 -4.58 13.65 19.99
C VAL A 336 -4.27 13.72 18.52
N LEU A 337 -3.71 12.64 17.98
CA LEU A 337 -3.46 12.45 16.55
C LEU A 337 -4.54 11.54 15.97
N CYS A 338 -5.17 12.00 14.89
CA CYS A 338 -6.02 11.23 14.02
C CYS A 338 -5.37 11.17 12.62
N ASP A 339 -4.45 10.21 12.44
CA ASP A 339 -3.92 9.86 11.12
C ASP A 339 -4.93 8.94 10.44
N ALA A 340 -5.95 9.54 9.86
CA ALA A 340 -7.20 8.86 9.53
C ALA A 340 -7.05 7.85 8.39
N PRO A 341 -7.77 6.72 8.43
CA PRO A 341 -7.90 5.85 7.26
C PRO A 341 -8.48 6.67 6.09
N CYS A 342 -7.81 6.64 4.95
CA CYS A 342 -8.12 7.49 3.80
C CYS A 342 -7.96 6.77 2.46
N SER A 343 -8.38 7.42 1.37
CA SER A 343 -8.28 6.86 0.01
C SER A 343 -6.84 6.65 -0.49
N GLY A 344 -5.84 7.28 0.15
CA GLY A 344 -4.43 7.08 -0.15
C GLY A 344 -3.99 7.63 -1.51
N LEU A 345 -4.71 8.61 -2.08
CA LEU A 345 -4.39 9.15 -3.41
C LEU A 345 -3.02 9.83 -3.47
N GLY A 346 -2.48 10.25 -2.34
CA GLY A 346 -1.14 10.85 -2.26
C GLY A 346 -0.01 9.83 -2.38
N VAL A 347 -0.28 8.55 -2.11
CA VAL A 347 0.73 7.47 -2.11
C VAL A 347 0.60 6.51 -3.30
N ILE A 348 -0.17 6.86 -4.32
CA ILE A 348 -0.33 6.05 -5.56
C ILE A 348 1.03 5.73 -6.19
N GLY A 349 2.00 6.63 -6.11
CA GLY A 349 3.36 6.41 -6.58
C GLY A 349 4.05 5.22 -5.90
N LYS A 350 3.76 4.94 -4.63
CA LYS A 350 4.27 3.78 -3.88
C LYS A 350 3.32 2.57 -3.92
N LYS A 351 2.01 2.81 -4.00
CA LYS A 351 0.94 1.80 -4.00
C LYS A 351 0.14 1.92 -5.29
N ALA A 352 0.73 1.45 -6.40
CA ALA A 352 0.19 1.62 -7.74
C ALA A 352 -1.21 1.01 -7.94
N ASP A 353 -1.54 -0.01 -7.18
CA ASP A 353 -2.82 -0.71 -7.18
C ASP A 353 -3.99 0.12 -6.62
N LEU A 354 -3.73 1.18 -5.83
CA LEU A 354 -4.78 2.09 -5.34
C LEU A 354 -5.61 2.70 -6.48
N ARG A 355 -5.01 2.91 -7.66
CA ARG A 355 -5.73 3.39 -8.85
C ARG A 355 -6.82 2.44 -9.36
N LEU A 356 -6.73 1.15 -9.03
CA LEU A 356 -7.76 0.14 -9.36
C LEU A 356 -8.94 0.17 -8.37
N HIS A 357 -8.70 0.65 -7.16
CA HIS A 357 -9.66 0.65 -6.06
C HIS A 357 -10.36 2.01 -5.87
N PHE A 358 -9.99 2.99 -6.69
CA PHE A 358 -10.59 4.32 -6.59
C PHE A 358 -12.07 4.30 -7.00
N SER A 359 -12.90 4.94 -6.18
CA SER A 359 -14.26 5.33 -6.54
C SER A 359 -14.68 6.56 -5.73
N LYS A 360 -15.55 7.39 -6.27
CA LYS A 360 -16.08 8.58 -5.57
C LYS A 360 -16.91 8.18 -4.34
N GLU A 361 -17.63 7.07 -4.44
CA GLU A 361 -18.40 6.50 -3.33
C GLU A 361 -17.47 6.05 -2.20
N GLY A 362 -16.33 5.44 -2.54
CA GLY A 362 -15.29 5.05 -1.59
C GLY A 362 -14.74 6.26 -0.83
N VAL A 363 -14.45 7.37 -1.51
CA VAL A 363 -14.00 8.62 -0.88
C VAL A 363 -15.05 9.14 0.11
N LYS A 364 -16.34 9.19 -0.27
CA LYS A 364 -17.44 9.63 0.60
C LYS A 364 -17.60 8.73 1.83
N SER A 365 -17.48 7.42 1.64
CA SER A 365 -17.57 6.46 2.75
C SER A 365 -16.43 6.65 3.74
N LEU A 366 -15.21 6.91 3.25
CA LEU A 366 -14.05 7.22 4.09
C LEU A 366 -14.20 8.56 4.81
N GLN A 367 -14.71 9.59 4.14
CA GLN A 367 -15.01 10.87 4.77
C GLN A 367 -16.00 10.71 5.94
N SER A 368 -17.06 9.91 5.74
CA SER A 368 -18.02 9.62 6.81
C SER A 368 -17.36 8.92 7.99
N LEU A 369 -16.56 7.90 7.74
CA LEU A 369 -15.79 7.19 8.77
C LEU A 369 -14.84 8.13 9.53
N GLN A 370 -14.13 9.01 8.81
CA GLN A 370 -13.22 10.00 9.40
C GLN A 370 -13.97 10.95 10.33
N ARG A 371 -15.16 11.42 9.95
CA ARG A 371 -16.01 12.28 10.77
C ARG A 371 -16.55 11.57 12.02
N GLU A 372 -16.90 10.29 11.93
CA GLU A 372 -17.27 9.48 13.08
C GLU A 372 -16.11 9.37 14.09
N ILE A 373 -14.90 9.06 13.62
CA ILE A 373 -13.69 9.01 14.44
C ILE A 373 -13.44 10.37 15.10
N LEU A 374 -13.42 11.45 14.31
CA LEU A 374 -13.19 12.80 14.82
C LEU A 374 -14.22 13.22 15.86
N SER A 375 -15.50 12.87 15.67
CA SER A 375 -16.58 13.17 16.63
C SER A 375 -16.34 12.56 18.00
N THR A 376 -15.68 11.42 18.05
CA THR A 376 -15.33 10.73 19.30
C THR A 376 -14.04 11.29 19.91
N VAL A 377 -12.93 11.24 19.14
CA VAL A 377 -11.59 11.48 19.70
C VAL A 377 -11.32 12.94 20.04
N GLN A 378 -12.03 13.89 19.41
CA GLN A 378 -11.90 15.31 19.73
C GLN A 378 -12.22 15.61 21.22
N SER A 379 -13.09 14.81 21.84
CA SER A 379 -13.47 14.97 23.22
C SER A 379 -12.35 14.66 24.22
N TYR A 380 -11.34 13.90 23.78
CA TYR A 380 -10.19 13.51 24.61
C TYR A 380 -9.13 14.59 24.74
N VAL A 381 -9.15 15.60 23.89
CA VAL A 381 -8.20 16.71 23.93
C VAL A 381 -8.51 17.60 25.12
N LYS A 382 -7.54 17.90 25.98
CA LYS A 382 -7.71 18.85 27.09
C LYS A 382 -7.87 20.30 26.59
N ARG A 383 -8.36 21.19 27.41
CA ARG A 383 -8.42 22.63 27.13
C ARG A 383 -7.00 23.15 26.84
N GLY A 384 -6.83 23.88 25.74
CA GLY A 384 -5.51 24.34 25.27
C GLY A 384 -4.64 23.22 24.69
N GLY A 385 -5.11 21.97 24.67
CA GLY A 385 -4.45 20.83 24.03
C GLY A 385 -4.62 20.84 22.51
N GLN A 386 -3.90 19.96 21.84
CA GLN A 386 -3.78 19.92 20.39
C GLN A 386 -4.51 18.70 19.80
N LEU A 387 -5.32 18.93 18.76
CA LEU A 387 -5.80 17.89 17.85
C LEU A 387 -5.03 18.01 16.54
N ILE A 388 -4.42 16.92 16.09
CA ILE A 388 -3.78 16.84 14.76
C ILE A 388 -4.60 15.87 13.91
N TYR A 389 -5.11 16.34 12.79
CA TYR A 389 -5.75 15.54 11.76
C TYR A 389 -4.81 15.39 10.58
N SER A 390 -4.59 14.17 10.09
CA SER A 390 -3.73 13.94 8.93
C SER A 390 -4.24 12.82 8.04
N THR A 391 -3.87 12.88 6.76
CA THR A 391 -4.18 11.87 5.74
C THR A 391 -3.06 11.78 4.71
N CYS A 392 -2.91 10.62 4.07
CA CYS A 392 -2.05 10.45 2.90
C CYS A 392 -2.84 10.53 1.59
N THR A 393 -3.86 11.39 1.51
CA THR A 393 -4.68 11.57 0.32
C THR A 393 -4.63 12.99 -0.24
N LEU A 394 -5.05 13.12 -1.50
CA LEU A 394 -5.18 14.40 -2.22
C LEU A 394 -6.65 14.88 -2.27
N SER A 395 -7.59 14.10 -1.76
CA SER A 395 -9.01 14.42 -1.79
C SER A 395 -9.34 15.63 -0.94
N ARG A 396 -10.00 16.61 -1.53
CA ARG A 396 -10.51 17.78 -0.82
C ARG A 396 -11.59 17.40 0.20
N GLU A 397 -12.43 16.41 -0.15
CA GLU A 397 -13.47 15.90 0.73
C GLU A 397 -12.90 15.34 2.04
N GLU A 398 -11.78 14.62 1.94
CA GLU A 398 -11.14 14.00 3.10
C GLU A 398 -10.20 14.95 3.85
N ASN A 399 -9.81 16.08 3.26
CA ASN A 399 -8.86 17.04 3.80
C ASN A 399 -9.58 18.33 4.28
N GLU A 400 -9.73 19.30 3.39
CA GLU A 400 -10.25 20.62 3.72
C GLU A 400 -11.70 20.59 4.24
N GLU A 401 -12.54 19.72 3.70
CA GLU A 401 -13.92 19.61 4.19
C GLU A 401 -13.99 19.00 5.60
N ASN A 402 -13.06 18.12 5.96
CA ASN A 402 -12.97 17.60 7.32
C ASN A 402 -12.35 18.61 8.29
N ARG A 403 -11.39 19.45 7.84
CA ARG A 403 -10.94 20.64 8.59
C ARG A 403 -12.13 21.56 8.92
N ASP A 404 -12.92 21.88 7.90
CA ASP A 404 -14.10 22.74 8.06
C ASP A 404 -15.17 22.11 8.98
N PHE A 405 -15.34 20.78 8.90
CA PHE A 405 -16.19 20.03 9.81
C PHE A 405 -15.74 20.17 11.27
N ILE A 406 -14.43 20.03 11.56
CA ILE A 406 -13.87 20.19 12.90
C ILE A 406 -14.16 21.60 13.44
N LEU A 407 -13.87 22.64 12.63
CA LEU A 407 -14.04 24.03 13.03
C LEU A 407 -15.50 24.43 13.26
N LYS A 408 -16.45 23.82 12.52
CA LYS A 408 -17.88 24.10 12.66
C LYS A 408 -18.53 23.34 13.79
N SER A 409 -18.06 22.13 14.08
CA SER A 409 -18.75 21.19 14.97
C SER A 409 -18.18 21.16 16.39
N PHE A 410 -16.92 21.56 16.58
CA PHE A 410 -16.22 21.39 17.86
C PHE A 410 -15.51 22.66 18.28
N PRO A 411 -15.20 22.82 19.59
CA PRO A 411 -14.56 24.02 20.13
C PRO A 411 -13.06 24.04 19.84
N PHE A 412 -12.71 24.18 18.58
CA PHE A 412 -11.33 24.25 18.13
C PHE A 412 -11.08 25.51 17.27
N ARG A 413 -9.88 26.03 17.34
CA ARG A 413 -9.36 26.97 16.36
C ARG A 413 -8.26 26.31 15.56
N LEU A 414 -8.19 26.61 14.27
CA LEU A 414 -7.08 26.16 13.41
C LEU A 414 -5.81 26.88 13.86
N GLU A 415 -4.74 26.13 14.01
CA GLU A 415 -3.41 26.64 14.31
C GLU A 415 -2.54 26.69 13.04
N THR A 416 -2.45 25.58 12.32
CA THR A 416 -1.72 25.47 11.07
C THR A 416 -2.28 24.33 10.21
N GLU A 417 -2.15 24.47 8.91
CA GLU A 417 -2.41 23.37 7.97
C GLU A 417 -1.38 23.37 6.85
N LYS A 418 -1.13 22.20 6.27
CA LYS A 418 -0.26 22.09 5.12
C LYS A 418 -0.66 20.90 4.25
N LYS A 419 -0.57 21.10 2.94
CA LYS A 419 -0.74 20.06 1.93
C LYS A 419 0.59 19.89 1.19
N PHE A 420 1.03 18.66 1.04
CA PHE A 420 2.15 18.27 0.21
C PHE A 420 1.61 17.58 -1.03
N LEU A 421 2.14 17.92 -2.17
CA LEU A 421 1.79 17.27 -3.43
C LEU A 421 2.88 16.23 -3.76
N PRO A 422 2.51 15.11 -4.40
CA PRO A 422 3.49 14.12 -4.83
C PRO A 422 4.52 14.72 -5.79
N GLY A 423 5.81 14.34 -5.62
CA GLY A 423 6.93 14.89 -6.40
C GLY A 423 7.64 16.09 -5.78
N GLU A 424 7.07 16.71 -4.74
CA GLU A 424 7.80 17.46 -3.73
C GLU A 424 8.53 16.50 -2.79
N PRO A 425 9.37 16.94 -1.85
CA PRO A 425 9.98 15.97 -0.95
C PRO A 425 8.90 15.12 -0.27
N GLY A 426 8.86 13.82 -0.59
CA GLY A 426 7.91 12.88 -0.04
C GLY A 426 6.66 12.60 -0.88
N ASP A 427 5.72 11.93 -0.25
CA ASP A 427 4.41 11.57 -0.79
C ASP A 427 3.41 12.73 -0.68
N GLY A 428 2.29 12.61 -1.39
CA GLY A 428 1.14 13.48 -1.16
C GLY A 428 0.57 13.25 0.25
N PHE A 429 0.45 14.33 0.99
CA PHE A 429 0.05 14.29 2.39
C PHE A 429 -0.66 15.57 2.80
N TYR A 430 -1.54 15.48 3.79
CA TYR A 430 -2.21 16.62 4.38
C TYR A 430 -2.19 16.53 5.89
N TYR A 431 -2.03 17.66 6.56
CA TYR A 431 -2.34 17.77 7.97
C TYR A 431 -2.98 19.11 8.30
N ALA A 432 -3.79 19.10 9.36
CA ALA A 432 -4.31 20.29 10.03
C ALA A 432 -4.17 20.12 11.54
N SER A 433 -3.63 21.12 12.21
CA SER A 433 -3.45 21.21 13.65
C SER A 433 -4.42 22.22 14.24
N PHE A 434 -5.07 21.82 15.33
CA PHE A 434 -6.08 22.61 16.01
C PHE A 434 -5.79 22.69 17.50
N ILE A 435 -6.09 23.84 18.10
CA ILE A 435 -6.03 24.03 19.55
C ILE A 435 -7.45 24.09 20.12
N ARG A 436 -7.73 23.29 21.16
CA ARG A 436 -9.02 23.29 21.83
C ARG A 436 -9.23 24.60 22.59
N THR A 437 -10.34 25.28 22.29
CA THR A 437 -10.79 26.51 22.95
C THR A 437 -11.70 26.24 24.13
N GLU A 438 -12.01 27.24 24.95
CA GLU A 438 -12.87 27.08 26.14
C GLU A 438 -14.36 27.02 25.80
N GLU A 439 -14.79 27.61 24.66
CA GLU A 439 -16.20 27.67 24.23
C GLU A 439 -16.38 27.21 22.81
N THR A 440 -17.52 26.57 22.50
CA THR A 440 -18.00 26.35 21.13
C THR A 440 -18.06 27.68 20.40
N GLY A 441 -17.27 27.80 19.36
CA GLY A 441 -17.02 29.01 18.61
C GLY A 441 -18.23 29.93 18.40
N GLN A 442 -18.26 31.01 19.13
CA GLN A 442 -18.87 32.22 18.59
C GLN A 442 -17.95 32.74 17.49
N GLN A 443 -18.45 32.68 16.26
CA GLN A 443 -17.82 33.26 15.09
C GLN A 443 -17.30 34.65 15.44
N CYS A 444 -15.97 34.87 15.38
CA CYS A 444 -15.43 36.17 15.15
C CYS A 444 -15.95 36.66 13.79
N LYS A 445 -17.01 37.43 13.80
CA LYS A 445 -17.35 38.34 12.70
C LYS A 445 -16.27 39.42 12.68
N VAL A 446 -15.39 39.34 11.71
CA VAL A 446 -14.63 40.48 11.19
C VAL A 446 -14.92 40.58 9.72
#